data_8306a999fa6bc10a4727a3830ccc6607
#
_entry.id   8306a999fa6bc10a4727a3830ccc6607
#
_cell.length_a   1.000
_cell.length_b   1.000
_cell.length_c   1.000
_cell.angle_alpha   90.00
_cell.angle_beta   90.00
_cell.angle_gamma   90.00
#
_symmetry.space_group_name_H-M   'P 1'
#
loop_
_entity.id
_entity.type
_entity.pdbx_description
1 polymer ?
#
loop_
_entity_poly.entity_id
_entity_poly.type
_entity_poly.pdbx_seq_one_letter_code
_entity_poly.pdbx_strand_id
1 'polypeptide(L)'
;MINTLQGADEELDYASISIQDIVNSITLEDVRLFLESLGVEQIAVYEDKGYLVCPTICHNPLEEAESMKLYWYQNNKIFRCYTECNEAMSIFTLYEKFMYINYHRVSFEEAVDYVKKCIRHLVITQTKPYKFEDDTEQYKFDAAIPKLTTYPKTMLTYFTHYYHPTWLRDGIKPEIMDKFYIGFSLAQNKIIIPHFDIDGDLVGIRARTIDKDEAATYGKYRPLQIGNVLYAHPLHFNLYGIYEHQEAIRRRRSAIIVEGEKSVLLDDGYYGEWSNTVACCGSKFNKYHIHLLVDKLDVNEITIAFDKEYVKWDSEKAFQYRKKIEEQCEPFKGLATFYYIWDIDGLLNEKDSPFDRGKETFEKLYKTRIRVR
;
A
#
# COMPACT_ATOMS: atom_id res chain seq x y z
N MET A 1 64.87 -15.75 13.89
CA MET A 1 64.39 -14.37 13.54
C MET A 1 62.94 -14.48 13.16
N ILE A 2 62.10 -14.14 14.11
CA ILE A 2 60.62 -14.17 13.96
C ILE A 2 60.23 -12.77 13.54
N ASN A 3 59.76 -12.59 12.30
CA ASN A 3 59.18 -11.35 11.86
C ASN A 3 57.70 -11.31 12.28
N THR A 4 57.40 -10.50 13.27
CA THR A 4 56.12 -10.05 13.68
C THR A 4 55.57 -9.11 12.60
N LEU A 5 54.53 -9.54 11.89
CA LEU A 5 53.68 -8.66 11.09
C LEU A 5 52.70 -7.98 12.06
N GLN A 6 52.94 -6.70 12.32
CA GLN A 6 51.96 -5.77 12.88
C GLN A 6 50.94 -5.46 11.77
N GLY A 7 49.73 -5.97 11.91
CA GLY A 7 48.58 -5.47 11.16
C GLY A 7 48.19 -4.11 11.72
N ALA A 8 48.30 -3.09 10.91
CA ALA A 8 47.70 -1.80 11.18
C ALA A 8 46.18 -1.97 11.09
N ASP A 9 45.49 -1.83 12.21
CA ASP A 9 44.07 -1.54 12.23
C ASP A 9 43.89 -0.13 11.63
N GLU A 10 43.60 -0.03 10.34
CA GLU A 10 43.10 1.19 9.76
C GLU A 10 41.72 1.43 10.41
N GLU A 11 41.68 2.36 11.34
CA GLU A 11 40.40 2.93 11.84
C GLU A 11 39.64 3.49 10.62
N LEU A 12 38.65 2.74 10.17
CA LEU A 12 37.70 3.18 9.12
C LEU A 12 37.08 4.52 9.58
N ASP A 13 37.35 5.57 8.84
CA ASP A 13 36.70 6.89 9.03
C ASP A 13 35.23 6.76 8.68
N TYR A 14 34.42 6.39 9.66
CA TYR A 14 32.96 6.23 9.53
C TYR A 14 32.24 7.52 9.10
N ALA A 15 32.88 8.69 9.19
CA ALA A 15 32.31 9.97 8.79
C ALA A 15 32.26 10.14 7.26
N SER A 16 33.04 9.36 6.50
CA SER A 16 33.11 9.49 5.03
C SER A 16 32.19 8.54 4.25
N ILE A 17 31.47 7.64 4.92
CA ILE A 17 30.65 6.61 4.27
C ILE A 17 29.34 7.19 3.78
N SER A 18 29.08 7.12 2.47
CA SER A 18 27.83 7.60 1.89
C SER A 18 26.63 6.69 2.21
N ILE A 19 25.43 7.27 2.27
CA ILE A 19 24.17 6.52 2.45
C ILE A 19 24.02 5.45 1.37
N GLN A 20 24.44 5.74 0.13
CA GLN A 20 24.38 4.78 -0.97
C GLN A 20 25.27 3.57 -0.75
N ASP A 21 26.47 3.79 -0.18
CA ASP A 21 27.38 2.69 0.16
C ASP A 21 26.79 1.80 1.27
N ILE A 22 26.13 2.43 2.26
CA ILE A 22 25.39 1.70 3.30
C ILE A 22 24.32 0.83 2.66
N VAL A 23 23.43 1.42 1.85
CA VAL A 23 22.30 0.71 1.23
C VAL A 23 22.79 -0.44 0.34
N ASN A 24 23.83 -0.20 -0.47
CA ASN A 24 24.40 -1.22 -1.36
C ASN A 24 25.02 -2.39 -0.60
N SER A 25 25.62 -2.14 0.55
CA SER A 25 26.32 -3.13 1.38
C SER A 25 25.39 -4.00 2.22
N ILE A 26 24.17 -3.55 2.51
CA ILE A 26 23.22 -4.26 3.39
C ILE A 26 22.89 -5.65 2.84
N THR A 27 23.07 -6.67 3.67
CA THR A 27 22.72 -8.06 3.42
C THR A 27 21.47 -8.49 4.21
N LEU A 28 20.91 -9.67 3.91
CA LEU A 28 19.84 -10.27 4.72
C LEU A 28 20.24 -10.44 6.18
N GLU A 29 21.48 -10.82 6.42
CA GLU A 29 22.03 -11.01 7.76
C GLU A 29 22.15 -9.68 8.52
N ASP A 30 22.59 -8.61 7.86
CA ASP A 30 22.66 -7.28 8.48
C ASP A 30 21.28 -6.78 8.90
N VAL A 31 20.26 -7.00 8.04
CA VAL A 31 18.90 -6.62 8.37
C VAL A 31 18.31 -7.48 9.48
N ARG A 32 18.63 -8.78 9.52
CA ARG A 32 18.25 -9.65 10.64
C ARG A 32 18.82 -9.12 11.96
N LEU A 33 20.10 -8.83 11.99
CA LEU A 33 20.79 -8.30 13.18
C LEU A 33 20.25 -6.92 13.58
N PHE A 34 19.95 -6.06 12.61
CA PHE A 34 19.31 -4.78 12.86
C PHE A 34 17.94 -4.97 13.53
N LEU A 35 17.07 -5.85 13.03
CA LEU A 35 15.77 -6.13 13.62
C LEU A 35 15.90 -6.74 15.03
N GLU A 36 16.84 -7.66 15.24
CA GLU A 36 17.14 -8.23 16.55
C GLU A 36 17.62 -7.15 17.55
N SER A 37 18.42 -6.19 17.08
CA SER A 37 18.87 -5.07 17.91
C SER A 37 17.75 -4.12 18.36
N LEU A 38 16.61 -4.14 17.63
CA LEU A 38 15.38 -3.45 18.01
C LEU A 38 14.48 -4.26 18.95
N GLY A 39 14.89 -5.50 19.28
CA GLY A 39 14.10 -6.41 20.13
C GLY A 39 13.07 -7.26 19.37
N VAL A 40 13.15 -7.32 18.05
CA VAL A 40 12.25 -8.17 17.24
C VAL A 40 12.68 -9.62 17.36
N GLU A 41 11.86 -10.46 17.99
CA GLU A 41 12.17 -11.88 18.22
C GLU A 41 11.75 -12.80 17.04
N GLN A 42 10.67 -12.45 16.34
CA GLN A 42 10.12 -13.27 15.27
C GLN A 42 10.60 -12.75 13.91
N ILE A 43 11.62 -13.39 13.36
CA ILE A 43 12.18 -13.06 12.04
C ILE A 43 12.28 -14.33 11.21
N ALA A 44 11.58 -14.40 10.09
CA ALA A 44 11.66 -15.51 9.14
C ALA A 44 12.53 -15.11 7.94
N VAL A 45 13.66 -15.77 7.74
CA VAL A 45 14.61 -15.51 6.65
C VAL A 45 14.45 -16.56 5.55
N TYR A 46 14.32 -16.11 4.31
CA TYR A 46 14.21 -16.93 3.10
C TYR A 46 15.37 -16.61 2.16
N GLU A 47 16.55 -17.16 2.45
CA GLU A 47 17.80 -16.86 1.74
C GLU A 47 17.72 -17.19 0.25
N ASP A 48 17.17 -18.35 -0.11
CA ASP A 48 16.96 -18.81 -1.48
C ASP A 48 16.02 -17.90 -2.30
N LYS A 49 15.17 -17.14 -1.62
CA LYS A 49 14.22 -16.21 -2.23
C LYS A 49 14.62 -14.74 -2.09
N GLY A 50 15.68 -14.45 -1.36
CA GLY A 50 16.23 -13.11 -1.18
C GLY A 50 15.33 -12.15 -0.40
N TYR A 51 14.58 -12.63 0.59
CA TYR A 51 13.77 -11.77 1.47
C TYR A 51 13.69 -12.32 2.91
N LEU A 52 13.35 -11.44 3.83
CA LEU A 52 12.94 -11.79 5.19
C LEU A 52 11.57 -11.18 5.54
N VAL A 53 10.94 -11.74 6.57
CA VAL A 53 9.63 -11.29 7.07
C VAL A 53 9.70 -11.13 8.58
N CYS A 54 9.12 -10.05 9.08
CA CYS A 54 9.04 -9.77 10.51
C CYS A 54 7.69 -9.15 10.88
N PRO A 55 7.39 -8.98 12.17
CA PRO A 55 6.21 -8.26 12.64
C PRO A 55 6.14 -6.82 12.13
N THR A 56 4.94 -6.26 12.06
CA THR A 56 4.66 -4.93 11.50
C THR A 56 5.03 -3.79 12.46
N ILE A 57 6.28 -3.76 12.92
CA ILE A 57 6.86 -2.73 13.81
C ILE A 57 6.89 -1.33 13.21
N CYS A 58 6.56 -1.19 11.94
CA CYS A 58 6.51 0.10 11.24
C CYS A 58 5.29 0.97 11.60
N HIS A 59 4.28 0.41 12.27
CA HIS A 59 3.07 1.12 12.69
C HIS A 59 2.43 0.56 13.99
N ASN A 60 3.02 -0.50 14.57
CA ASN A 60 2.59 -1.05 15.84
C ASN A 60 3.72 -0.96 16.86
N PRO A 61 3.42 -0.73 18.16
CA PRO A 61 4.37 -0.91 19.24
C PRO A 61 4.96 -2.33 19.21
N LEU A 62 6.20 -2.49 19.62
CA LEU A 62 6.88 -3.79 19.55
C LEU A 62 6.12 -4.91 20.27
N GLU A 63 5.53 -4.59 21.42
CA GLU A 63 4.75 -5.55 22.25
C GLU A 63 3.42 -5.97 21.61
N GLU A 64 2.91 -5.16 20.66
CA GLU A 64 1.62 -5.38 19.97
C GLU A 64 1.80 -5.83 18.51
N ALA A 65 3.02 -5.89 18.01
CA ALA A 65 3.35 -6.22 16.63
C ALA A 65 3.34 -7.73 16.39
N GLU A 66 2.14 -8.33 16.26
CA GLU A 66 1.99 -9.79 16.03
C GLU A 66 1.96 -10.18 14.54
N SER A 67 1.63 -9.24 13.65
CA SER A 67 1.38 -9.54 12.23
C SER A 67 2.69 -9.67 11.44
N MET A 68 3.03 -10.87 10.99
CA MET A 68 4.19 -11.19 10.14
C MET A 68 3.98 -10.72 8.69
N LYS A 69 3.87 -9.41 8.48
CA LYS A 69 3.58 -8.81 7.16
C LYS A 69 4.46 -7.61 6.80
N LEU A 70 5.58 -7.44 7.47
CA LEU A 70 6.64 -6.53 7.09
C LEU A 70 7.76 -7.33 6.43
N TYR A 71 7.94 -7.13 5.12
CA TYR A 71 8.93 -7.85 4.29
C TYR A 71 10.10 -6.94 3.97
N TRP A 72 11.31 -7.46 4.00
CA TRP A 72 12.47 -6.81 3.41
C TRP A 72 13.00 -7.61 2.23
N TYR A 73 13.28 -6.93 1.12
CA TYR A 73 13.73 -7.55 -0.12
C TYR A 73 15.17 -7.17 -0.43
N GLN A 74 16.04 -8.17 -0.61
CA GLN A 74 17.45 -7.99 -0.88
C GLN A 74 17.73 -7.29 -2.21
N ASN A 75 16.89 -7.50 -3.22
CA ASN A 75 17.12 -6.97 -4.57
C ASN A 75 17.00 -5.44 -4.65
N ASN A 76 16.07 -4.85 -3.91
CA ASN A 76 15.81 -3.41 -3.92
C ASN A 76 16.09 -2.73 -2.59
N LYS A 77 16.57 -3.50 -1.58
CA LYS A 77 16.98 -3.00 -0.26
C LYS A 77 15.91 -2.24 0.50
N ILE A 78 14.64 -2.58 0.31
CA ILE A 78 13.49 -1.90 0.93
C ILE A 78 12.67 -2.84 1.81
N PHE A 79 12.10 -2.27 2.86
CA PHE A 79 10.99 -2.86 3.59
C PHE A 79 9.66 -2.57 2.89
N ARG A 80 8.77 -3.55 2.90
CA ARG A 80 7.39 -3.39 2.42
C ARG A 80 6.41 -3.91 3.45
N CYS A 81 5.55 -3.06 3.96
CA CYS A 81 4.45 -3.46 4.80
C CYS A 81 3.23 -3.82 3.95
N TYR A 82 2.62 -4.97 4.24
CA TYR A 82 1.41 -5.45 3.53
C TYR A 82 0.15 -5.38 4.40
N THR A 83 0.14 -4.49 5.39
CA THR A 83 -1.00 -4.19 6.24
C THR A 83 -1.30 -2.68 6.25
N GLU A 84 -1.66 -2.12 7.37
CA GLU A 84 -2.20 -0.76 7.52
C GLU A 84 -1.39 0.35 6.86
N CYS A 85 -0.08 0.39 7.02
CA CYS A 85 0.68 1.46 6.40
C CYS A 85 0.91 1.26 4.89
N ASN A 86 0.85 0.02 4.41
CA ASN A 86 1.03 -0.35 3.00
C ASN A 86 2.15 0.41 2.27
N GLU A 87 3.22 0.74 3.00
CA GLU A 87 4.34 1.57 2.52
C GLU A 87 5.55 0.72 2.17
N ALA A 88 6.29 1.20 1.16
CA ALA A 88 7.68 0.82 0.95
C ALA A 88 8.56 1.83 1.70
N MET A 89 9.55 1.36 2.44
CA MET A 89 10.39 2.21 3.27
C MET A 89 11.84 1.72 3.30
N SER A 90 12.76 2.65 3.46
CA SER A 90 14.16 2.32 3.71
C SER A 90 14.35 1.76 5.12
N ILE A 91 15.50 1.16 5.38
CA ILE A 91 15.89 0.72 6.73
C ILE A 91 15.95 1.91 7.70
N PHE A 92 16.35 3.08 7.22
CA PHE A 92 16.39 4.32 8.00
C PHE A 92 14.98 4.79 8.38
N THR A 93 14.07 4.83 7.41
CA THR A 93 12.66 5.21 7.65
C THR A 93 11.96 4.22 8.59
N LEU A 94 12.29 2.93 8.48
CA LEU A 94 11.76 1.94 9.44
C LEU A 94 12.24 2.25 10.86
N TYR A 95 13.53 2.59 11.03
CA TYR A 95 14.08 2.94 12.34
C TYR A 95 13.43 4.20 12.91
N GLU A 96 13.26 5.26 12.11
CA GLU A 96 12.58 6.49 12.53
C GLU A 96 11.15 6.21 13.02
N LYS A 97 10.38 5.40 12.28
CA LYS A 97 9.02 5.01 12.66
C LYS A 97 9.00 4.17 13.93
N PHE A 98 9.87 3.17 14.02
CA PHE A 98 9.99 2.32 15.20
C PHE A 98 10.31 3.13 16.45
N MET A 99 11.27 4.03 16.39
CA MET A 99 11.66 4.90 17.50
C MET A 99 10.52 5.85 17.90
N TYR A 100 9.84 6.44 16.92
CA TYR A 100 8.69 7.32 17.18
C TYR A 100 7.56 6.59 17.90
N ILE A 101 7.30 5.34 17.55
CA ILE A 101 6.19 4.55 18.13
C ILE A 101 6.54 4.05 19.54
N ASN A 102 7.77 3.58 19.75
CA ASN A 102 8.14 2.88 20.99
C ASN A 102 8.82 3.77 22.01
N TYR A 103 9.45 4.88 21.58
CA TYR A 103 10.28 5.71 22.48
C TYR A 103 10.09 7.20 22.22
N HIS A 104 10.81 7.77 21.25
CA HIS A 104 10.80 9.20 20.92
C HIS A 104 11.17 9.42 19.46
N ARG A 105 10.92 10.62 18.97
CA ARG A 105 11.31 10.99 17.60
C ARG A 105 12.83 11.11 17.50
N VAL A 106 13.40 10.49 16.47
CA VAL A 106 14.81 10.62 16.10
C VAL A 106 14.95 11.33 14.76
N SER A 107 16.12 11.95 14.55
CA SER A 107 16.47 12.54 13.26
C SER A 107 16.92 11.47 12.27
N PHE A 108 16.90 11.80 10.98
CA PHE A 108 17.42 10.92 9.95
C PHE A 108 18.93 10.63 10.14
N GLU A 109 19.72 11.59 10.60
CA GLU A 109 21.14 11.41 10.91
C GLU A 109 21.36 10.35 12.01
N GLU A 110 20.56 10.42 13.07
CA GLU A 110 20.58 9.40 14.13
C GLU A 110 20.20 8.02 13.61
N ALA A 111 19.23 7.96 12.68
CA ALA A 111 18.86 6.69 12.04
C ALA A 111 20.00 6.14 11.18
N VAL A 112 20.68 6.98 10.42
CA VAL A 112 21.86 6.58 9.63
C VAL A 112 22.97 6.06 10.51
N ASP A 113 23.29 6.75 11.60
CA ASP A 113 24.34 6.36 12.53
C ASP A 113 24.02 5.04 13.25
N TYR A 114 22.76 4.83 13.59
CA TYR A 114 22.34 3.55 14.18
C TYR A 114 22.50 2.40 13.19
N VAL A 115 22.00 2.55 11.97
CA VAL A 115 22.07 1.53 10.92
C VAL A 115 23.53 1.22 10.57
N LYS A 116 24.41 2.23 10.47
CA LYS A 116 25.86 2.03 10.26
C LYS A 116 26.47 1.06 11.27
N LYS A 117 26.08 1.17 12.54
CA LYS A 117 26.60 0.29 13.61
C LYS A 117 26.12 -1.15 13.48
N CYS A 118 25.00 -1.39 12.80
CA CYS A 118 24.44 -2.72 12.59
C CYS A 118 25.04 -3.46 11.38
N ILE A 119 25.66 -2.76 10.43
CA ILE A 119 26.21 -3.34 9.21
C ILE A 119 27.66 -3.76 9.43
N ARG A 120 27.95 -5.07 9.26
CA ARG A 120 29.25 -5.64 9.52
C ARG A 120 30.24 -5.55 8.35
N HIS A 121 29.76 -5.43 7.13
CA HIS A 121 30.56 -5.48 5.89
C HIS A 121 30.30 -4.26 5.00
N LEU A 122 30.82 -3.10 5.39
CA LEU A 122 30.75 -1.91 4.56
C LEU A 122 31.76 -1.99 3.42
N VAL A 123 31.29 -2.09 2.18
CA VAL A 123 32.12 -1.97 0.97
C VAL A 123 32.08 -0.53 0.49
N ILE A 124 33.18 0.18 0.65
CA ILE A 124 33.32 1.57 0.19
C ILE A 124 33.54 1.56 -1.33
N THR A 125 32.54 1.93 -2.12
CA THR A 125 32.71 2.26 -3.52
C THR A 125 32.86 3.78 -3.61
N GLN A 126 33.96 4.26 -4.22
CA GLN A 126 34.17 5.70 -4.46
C GLN A 126 33.11 6.20 -5.45
N THR A 127 31.95 6.58 -4.97
CA THR A 127 30.91 7.27 -5.75
C THR A 127 30.74 8.69 -5.22
N LYS A 128 30.41 9.63 -6.13
CA LYS A 128 30.25 11.05 -5.81
C LYS A 128 29.38 11.26 -4.56
N PRO A 129 29.72 12.24 -3.71
CA PRO A 129 28.96 12.50 -2.49
C PRO A 129 27.48 12.74 -2.83
N TYR A 130 26.61 11.97 -2.18
CA TYR A 130 25.18 12.18 -2.22
C TYR A 130 24.87 13.54 -1.60
N LYS A 131 24.39 14.49 -2.41
CA LYS A 131 23.84 15.73 -1.87
C LYS A 131 22.46 15.44 -1.32
N PHE A 132 22.30 15.60 -0.02
CA PHE A 132 21.01 15.76 0.61
C PHE A 132 20.32 16.97 -0.03
N GLU A 133 19.38 16.74 -0.91
CA GLU A 133 18.36 17.73 -1.21
C GLU A 133 17.33 17.60 -0.13
N ASP A 134 17.23 18.65 0.67
CA ASP A 134 16.24 18.80 1.73
C ASP A 134 14.84 18.71 1.09
N ASP A 135 14.20 17.55 1.20
CA ASP A 135 12.87 17.28 0.64
C ASP A 135 11.75 18.02 1.39
N THR A 136 12.11 19.08 2.12
CA THR A 136 11.15 20.05 2.67
C THR A 136 10.71 21.12 1.65
N GLU A 137 11.26 21.13 0.43
CA GLU A 137 10.68 21.92 -0.64
C GLU A 137 9.35 21.30 -1.08
N GLN A 138 8.28 21.86 -0.47
CA GLN A 138 6.96 21.97 -1.05
C GLN A 138 6.69 20.98 -2.18
N TYR A 139 5.79 20.05 -1.90
CA TYR A 139 5.13 19.15 -2.84
C TYR A 139 4.73 19.88 -4.15
N LYS A 140 5.70 20.14 -5.00
CA LYS A 140 5.43 20.33 -6.41
C LYS A 140 5.16 18.94 -6.94
N PHE A 141 3.99 18.76 -7.55
CA PHE A 141 3.53 17.53 -8.20
C PHE A 141 4.36 17.18 -9.45
N ASP A 142 5.68 17.23 -9.35
CA ASP A 142 6.63 16.89 -10.43
C ASP A 142 7.14 15.44 -10.35
N ALA A 143 6.57 14.63 -9.47
CA ALA A 143 6.86 13.21 -9.46
C ALA A 143 6.06 12.53 -10.58
N ALA A 144 6.65 12.45 -11.76
CA ALA A 144 6.10 11.65 -12.85
C ALA A 144 5.79 10.23 -12.34
N ILE A 145 4.57 9.77 -12.58
CA ILE A 145 4.21 8.37 -12.30
C ILE A 145 5.21 7.50 -13.08
N PRO A 146 5.92 6.58 -12.43
CA PRO A 146 6.87 5.74 -13.14
C PRO A 146 6.13 4.91 -14.20
N LYS A 147 6.79 4.64 -15.32
CA LYS A 147 6.22 3.74 -16.33
C LYS A 147 5.94 2.38 -15.69
N LEU A 148 4.67 2.00 -15.65
CA LEU A 148 4.24 0.75 -15.06
C LEU A 148 4.62 -0.44 -15.96
N THR A 149 4.89 -1.59 -15.37
CA THR A 149 5.02 -2.84 -16.11
C THR A 149 3.65 -3.23 -16.65
N THR A 150 3.57 -3.50 -17.93
CA THR A 150 2.34 -3.92 -18.59
C THR A 150 2.38 -5.41 -18.94
N TYR A 151 1.20 -6.04 -18.99
CA TYR A 151 1.03 -7.44 -19.35
C TYR A 151 0.08 -7.57 -20.56
N PRO A 152 0.26 -8.61 -21.41
CA PRO A 152 -0.65 -8.82 -22.53
C PRO A 152 -2.07 -9.12 -22.03
N LYS A 153 -3.07 -8.37 -22.50
CA LYS A 153 -4.49 -8.61 -22.16
C LYS A 153 -4.97 -10.02 -22.58
N THR A 154 -4.34 -10.61 -23.60
CA THR A 154 -4.63 -11.98 -24.06
C THR A 154 -4.48 -13.04 -22.98
N MET A 155 -3.66 -12.77 -21.95
CA MET A 155 -3.55 -13.70 -20.82
C MET A 155 -4.85 -13.84 -20.02
N LEU A 156 -5.74 -12.87 -20.06
CA LEU A 156 -7.03 -12.96 -19.37
C LEU A 156 -7.93 -14.05 -19.96
N THR A 157 -7.70 -14.47 -21.21
CA THR A 157 -8.42 -15.58 -21.83
C THR A 157 -8.12 -16.94 -21.21
N TYR A 158 -7.06 -17.07 -20.42
CA TYR A 158 -6.77 -18.30 -19.68
C TYR A 158 -7.70 -18.52 -18.48
N PHE A 159 -8.46 -17.50 -18.08
CA PHE A 159 -9.37 -17.61 -16.96
C PHE A 159 -10.79 -17.85 -17.47
N THR A 160 -11.51 -18.72 -16.73
CA THR A 160 -12.88 -19.06 -17.06
C THR A 160 -13.80 -17.88 -16.75
N HIS A 161 -14.69 -17.53 -17.67
CA HIS A 161 -15.85 -16.69 -17.38
C HIS A 161 -16.79 -17.45 -16.45
N TYR A 162 -16.58 -17.26 -15.15
CA TYR A 162 -17.38 -17.89 -14.12
C TYR A 162 -17.71 -16.87 -13.04
N TYR A 163 -18.99 -16.57 -12.92
CA TYR A 163 -19.49 -15.62 -11.93
C TYR A 163 -19.62 -16.32 -10.59
N HIS A 164 -18.60 -16.14 -9.74
CA HIS A 164 -18.53 -16.87 -8.48
C HIS A 164 -19.68 -16.48 -7.55
N PRO A 165 -20.42 -17.46 -6.95
CA PRO A 165 -21.62 -17.21 -6.14
C PRO A 165 -21.41 -16.25 -4.96
N THR A 166 -20.20 -16.14 -4.43
CA THR A 166 -19.89 -15.18 -3.36
C THR A 166 -20.16 -13.76 -3.81
N TRP A 167 -19.67 -13.38 -5.00
CA TRP A 167 -19.83 -12.02 -5.50
C TRP A 167 -21.23 -11.74 -6.03
N LEU A 168 -21.90 -12.76 -6.57
CA LEU A 168 -23.33 -12.66 -6.91
C LEU A 168 -24.19 -12.39 -5.66
N ARG A 169 -23.93 -13.07 -4.56
CA ARG A 169 -24.61 -12.82 -3.27
C ARG A 169 -24.28 -11.45 -2.68
N ASP A 170 -23.09 -10.95 -2.93
CA ASP A 170 -22.66 -9.61 -2.53
C ASP A 170 -23.33 -8.51 -3.41
N GLY A 171 -24.09 -8.89 -4.44
CA GLY A 171 -24.84 -7.97 -5.30
C GLY A 171 -24.10 -7.50 -6.56
N ILE A 172 -22.91 -8.06 -6.85
CA ILE A 172 -22.17 -7.77 -8.08
C ILE A 172 -22.79 -8.56 -9.23
N LYS A 173 -23.26 -7.85 -10.24
CA LYS A 173 -23.95 -8.45 -11.39
C LYS A 173 -22.96 -9.03 -12.40
N PRO A 174 -23.38 -10.06 -13.19
CA PRO A 174 -22.54 -10.65 -14.24
C PRO A 174 -21.98 -9.63 -15.24
N GLU A 175 -22.83 -8.72 -15.71
CA GLU A 175 -22.43 -7.68 -16.68
C GLU A 175 -21.34 -6.75 -16.16
N ILE A 176 -21.30 -6.52 -14.83
CA ILE A 176 -20.25 -5.72 -14.19
C ILE A 176 -18.96 -6.54 -14.13
N MET A 177 -19.05 -7.83 -13.79
CA MET A 177 -17.89 -8.71 -13.80
C MET A 177 -17.27 -8.80 -15.20
N ASP A 178 -18.08 -8.88 -16.25
CA ASP A 178 -17.62 -8.87 -17.64
C ASP A 178 -16.95 -7.54 -18.02
N LYS A 179 -17.55 -6.41 -17.67
CA LYS A 179 -16.98 -5.07 -17.91
C LYS A 179 -15.59 -4.92 -17.31
N PHE A 180 -15.36 -5.46 -16.11
CA PHE A 180 -14.10 -5.38 -15.39
C PHE A 180 -13.19 -6.61 -15.65
N TYR A 181 -13.50 -7.45 -16.63
CA TYR A 181 -12.72 -8.67 -16.98
C TYR A 181 -12.51 -9.61 -15.80
N ILE A 182 -13.44 -9.67 -14.86
CA ILE A 182 -13.36 -10.58 -13.72
C ILE A 182 -13.44 -12.01 -14.21
N GLY A 183 -12.42 -12.79 -13.88
CA GLY A 183 -12.34 -14.20 -14.25
C GLY A 183 -12.29 -15.13 -13.05
N PHE A 184 -12.13 -16.41 -13.31
CA PHE A 184 -11.94 -17.42 -12.26
C PHE A 184 -10.84 -18.40 -12.65
N SER A 185 -9.89 -18.63 -11.77
CA SER A 185 -8.87 -19.65 -11.91
C SER A 185 -9.35 -20.94 -11.26
N LEU A 186 -9.76 -21.91 -12.07
CA LEU A 186 -10.15 -23.25 -11.58
C LEU A 186 -8.98 -23.95 -10.89
N ALA A 187 -7.76 -23.80 -11.42
CA ALA A 187 -6.57 -24.46 -10.89
C ALA A 187 -6.18 -23.93 -9.48
N GLN A 188 -6.41 -22.65 -9.22
CA GLN A 188 -6.04 -22.01 -7.94
C GLN A 188 -7.25 -21.77 -7.03
N ASN A 189 -8.46 -22.00 -7.51
CA ASN A 189 -9.71 -21.74 -6.81
C ASN A 189 -9.83 -20.27 -6.35
N LYS A 190 -9.57 -19.32 -7.29
CA LYS A 190 -9.50 -17.88 -6.99
C LYS A 190 -10.28 -17.05 -7.99
N ILE A 191 -10.91 -15.98 -7.51
CA ILE A 191 -11.46 -14.93 -8.35
C ILE A 191 -10.28 -14.08 -8.85
N ILE A 192 -10.23 -13.82 -10.14
CA ILE A 192 -9.17 -13.09 -10.83
C ILE A 192 -9.65 -11.67 -11.10
N ILE A 193 -8.87 -10.70 -10.68
CA ILE A 193 -9.20 -9.27 -10.71
C ILE A 193 -8.10 -8.54 -11.46
N PRO A 194 -8.27 -8.27 -12.76
CA PRO A 194 -7.32 -7.49 -13.54
C PRO A 194 -7.32 -6.02 -13.11
N HIS A 195 -6.14 -5.40 -13.09
CA HIS A 195 -5.96 -3.99 -12.83
C HIS A 195 -5.47 -3.29 -14.09
N PHE A 196 -6.22 -2.30 -14.54
CA PHE A 196 -5.87 -1.45 -15.68
C PHE A 196 -5.43 -0.08 -15.18
N ASP A 197 -4.46 0.52 -15.87
CA ASP A 197 -4.09 1.91 -15.64
C ASP A 197 -5.06 2.87 -16.38
N ILE A 198 -4.82 4.17 -16.27
CA ILE A 198 -5.67 5.20 -16.87
C ILE A 198 -5.75 5.09 -18.41
N ASP A 199 -4.73 4.55 -19.06
CA ASP A 199 -4.66 4.36 -20.51
C ASP A 199 -5.31 3.02 -20.93
N GLY A 200 -5.72 2.20 -19.97
CA GLY A 200 -6.34 0.90 -20.17
C GLY A 200 -5.35 -0.24 -20.36
N ASP A 201 -4.07 -0.05 -20.08
CA ASP A 201 -3.10 -1.11 -20.11
C ASP A 201 -3.21 -2.01 -18.88
N LEU A 202 -3.08 -3.33 -19.06
CA LEU A 202 -3.10 -4.29 -17.96
C LEU A 202 -1.78 -4.18 -17.18
N VAL A 203 -1.85 -3.64 -15.95
CA VAL A 203 -0.66 -3.35 -15.12
C VAL A 203 -0.50 -4.30 -13.93
N GLY A 204 -1.44 -5.20 -13.72
CA GLY A 204 -1.36 -6.21 -12.70
C GLY A 204 -2.62 -7.05 -12.60
N ILE A 205 -2.54 -8.12 -11.82
CA ILE A 205 -3.69 -8.99 -11.57
C ILE A 205 -3.68 -9.37 -10.09
N ARG A 206 -4.78 -9.12 -9.41
CA ARG A 206 -5.02 -9.68 -8.08
C ARG A 206 -5.82 -10.97 -8.17
N ALA A 207 -5.59 -11.85 -7.23
CA ALA A 207 -6.35 -13.07 -7.05
C ALA A 207 -6.97 -13.07 -5.64
N ARG A 208 -8.30 -13.17 -5.57
CA ARG A 208 -9.02 -13.31 -4.30
C ARG A 208 -9.28 -14.77 -4.03
N THR A 209 -8.68 -15.28 -2.97
CA THR A 209 -8.97 -16.66 -2.54
C THR A 209 -10.40 -16.77 -1.98
N ILE A 210 -11.05 -17.90 -2.27
CA ILE A 210 -12.34 -18.28 -1.70
C ILE A 210 -12.18 -19.30 -0.54
N ASP A 211 -10.96 -19.78 -0.36
CA ASP A 211 -10.59 -20.64 0.75
C ASP A 211 -10.39 -19.80 2.02
N LYS A 212 -11.08 -20.23 3.11
CA LYS A 212 -11.06 -19.49 4.39
C LYS A 212 -9.73 -19.62 5.12
N ASP A 213 -9.11 -20.80 5.04
CA ASP A 213 -7.86 -21.08 5.75
C ASP A 213 -6.69 -20.38 5.05
N GLU A 214 -6.67 -20.39 3.70
CA GLU A 214 -5.73 -19.59 2.92
C GLU A 214 -5.92 -18.09 3.21
N ALA A 215 -7.18 -17.62 3.27
CA ALA A 215 -7.48 -16.22 3.54
C ALA A 215 -7.04 -15.78 4.95
N ALA A 216 -7.16 -16.66 5.95
CA ALA A 216 -6.73 -16.39 7.32
C ALA A 216 -5.20 -16.34 7.43
N THR A 217 -4.50 -17.23 6.70
CA THR A 217 -3.03 -17.36 6.77
C THR A 217 -2.32 -16.29 5.94
N TYR A 218 -2.80 -16.03 4.72
CA TYR A 218 -2.07 -15.22 3.73
C TYR A 218 -2.81 -13.95 3.28
N GLY A 219 -4.02 -13.72 3.78
CA GLY A 219 -4.91 -12.64 3.36
C GLY A 219 -5.76 -13.02 2.15
N LYS A 220 -6.93 -12.35 2.03
CA LYS A 220 -7.93 -12.65 0.99
C LYS A 220 -7.46 -12.30 -0.42
N TYR A 221 -6.66 -11.25 -0.57
CA TYR A 221 -6.24 -10.70 -1.86
C TYR A 221 -4.73 -10.71 -1.97
N ARG A 222 -4.22 -11.29 -3.06
CA ARG A 222 -2.78 -11.37 -3.33
C ARG A 222 -2.53 -11.15 -4.82
N PRO A 223 -1.31 -10.72 -5.23
CA PRO A 223 -0.93 -10.77 -6.63
C PRO A 223 -1.09 -12.19 -7.19
N LEU A 224 -1.62 -12.30 -8.42
CA LEU A 224 -1.70 -13.58 -9.10
C LEU A 224 -0.28 -14.07 -9.44
N GLN A 225 -0.03 -15.35 -9.18
CA GLN A 225 1.19 -16.02 -9.63
C GLN A 225 0.83 -17.18 -10.56
N ILE A 226 1.48 -17.24 -11.72
CA ILE A 226 1.37 -18.36 -12.67
C ILE A 226 2.80 -18.83 -12.99
N GLY A 227 3.12 -20.06 -12.58
CA GLY A 227 4.49 -20.56 -12.65
C GLY A 227 5.44 -19.65 -11.90
N ASN A 228 6.46 -19.15 -12.58
CA ASN A 228 7.46 -18.24 -11.99
C ASN A 228 7.12 -16.75 -12.20
N VAL A 229 5.99 -16.43 -12.83
CA VAL A 229 5.59 -15.03 -13.10
C VAL A 229 4.61 -14.56 -12.03
N LEU A 230 4.98 -13.48 -11.33
CA LEU A 230 4.13 -12.76 -10.39
C LEU A 230 3.54 -11.54 -11.09
N TYR A 231 2.23 -11.50 -11.25
CA TYR A 231 1.50 -10.37 -11.84
C TYR A 231 1.22 -9.31 -10.76
N ALA A 232 2.32 -8.73 -10.27
CA ALA A 232 2.23 -7.69 -9.24
C ALA A 232 1.40 -6.51 -9.76
N HIS A 233 0.49 -6.02 -8.94
CA HIS A 233 -0.33 -4.85 -9.23
C HIS A 233 0.28 -3.62 -8.55
N PRO A 234 0.41 -2.49 -9.25
CA PRO A 234 1.14 -1.32 -8.76
C PRO A 234 0.25 -0.46 -7.85
N LEU A 235 -0.17 -0.99 -6.70
CA LEU A 235 -1.09 -0.32 -5.76
C LEU A 235 -0.70 1.13 -5.41
N HIS A 236 0.61 1.40 -5.38
CA HIS A 236 1.11 2.74 -5.03
C HIS A 236 0.93 3.76 -6.15
N PHE A 237 0.87 3.32 -7.39
CA PHE A 237 0.90 4.18 -8.58
C PHE A 237 -0.37 4.07 -9.43
N ASN A 238 -1.34 3.26 -9.03
CA ASN A 238 -2.58 3.04 -9.76
C ASN A 238 -3.78 2.96 -8.81
N LEU A 239 -4.95 3.28 -9.33
CA LEU A 239 -6.24 3.15 -8.67
C LEU A 239 -7.09 2.13 -9.46
N TYR A 240 -7.63 1.12 -8.78
CA TYR A 240 -8.54 0.18 -9.42
C TYR A 240 -9.83 0.88 -9.86
N GLY A 241 -10.30 0.60 -11.06
CA GLY A 241 -11.50 1.21 -11.63
C GLY A 241 -11.27 2.57 -12.28
N ILE A 242 -10.01 3.08 -12.27
CA ILE A 242 -9.73 4.40 -12.87
C ILE A 242 -9.97 4.40 -14.38
N TYR A 243 -9.64 3.31 -15.08
CA TYR A 243 -9.86 3.19 -16.52
C TYR A 243 -11.36 3.17 -16.85
N GLU A 244 -12.12 2.34 -16.14
CA GLU A 244 -13.53 2.12 -16.38
C GLU A 244 -14.41 3.33 -16.03
N HIS A 245 -13.96 4.13 -15.04
CA HIS A 245 -14.75 5.25 -14.51
C HIS A 245 -14.22 6.64 -14.88
N GLN A 246 -13.09 6.75 -15.61
CA GLN A 246 -12.45 8.05 -15.89
C GLN A 246 -13.37 9.07 -16.56
N GLU A 247 -14.25 8.65 -17.47
CA GLU A 247 -15.18 9.56 -18.15
C GLU A 247 -16.22 10.16 -17.19
N ALA A 248 -16.75 9.35 -16.28
CA ALA A 248 -17.68 9.81 -15.25
C ALA A 248 -16.96 10.72 -14.23
N ILE A 249 -15.75 10.37 -13.84
CA ILE A 249 -14.91 11.16 -12.93
C ILE A 249 -14.65 12.54 -13.54
N ARG A 250 -14.20 12.63 -14.79
CA ARG A 250 -13.99 13.92 -15.50
C ARG A 250 -15.28 14.73 -15.59
N ARG A 251 -16.38 14.11 -16.00
CA ARG A 251 -17.68 14.77 -16.17
C ARG A 251 -18.20 15.35 -14.86
N ARG A 252 -18.03 14.61 -13.76
CA ARG A 252 -18.47 15.02 -12.42
C ARG A 252 -17.45 15.89 -11.70
N ARG A 253 -16.22 15.92 -12.16
CA ARG A 253 -15.05 16.51 -11.47
C ARG A 253 -14.94 16.06 -10.01
N SER A 254 -15.38 14.85 -9.75
CA SER A 254 -15.38 14.26 -8.41
C SER A 254 -15.06 12.78 -8.45
N ALA A 255 -14.40 12.29 -7.40
CA ALA A 255 -14.07 10.90 -7.22
C ALA A 255 -14.39 10.41 -5.80
N ILE A 256 -14.68 9.12 -5.68
CA ILE A 256 -14.86 8.44 -4.40
C ILE A 256 -13.74 7.41 -4.25
N ILE A 257 -12.92 7.54 -3.21
CA ILE A 257 -11.84 6.58 -2.92
C ILE A 257 -12.32 5.58 -1.89
N VAL A 258 -12.28 4.29 -2.25
CA VAL A 258 -12.62 3.14 -1.40
C VAL A 258 -11.41 2.25 -1.13
N GLU A 259 -11.53 1.33 -0.17
CA GLU A 259 -10.44 0.41 0.17
C GLU A 259 -10.29 -0.74 -0.83
N GLY A 260 -11.37 -1.34 -1.30
CA GLY A 260 -11.33 -2.57 -2.06
C GLY A 260 -12.08 -2.54 -3.39
N GLU A 261 -11.68 -3.44 -4.29
CA GLU A 261 -12.22 -3.55 -5.64
C GLU A 261 -13.72 -3.87 -5.65
N LYS A 262 -14.21 -4.61 -4.65
CA LYS A 262 -15.62 -4.96 -4.54
C LYS A 262 -16.53 -3.74 -4.51
N SER A 263 -16.13 -2.69 -3.80
CA SER A 263 -16.89 -1.45 -3.68
C SER A 263 -16.99 -0.69 -5.00
N VAL A 264 -15.94 -0.74 -5.83
CA VAL A 264 -15.95 -0.18 -7.19
C VAL A 264 -16.96 -0.92 -8.08
N LEU A 265 -16.97 -2.24 -8.03
CA LEU A 265 -17.91 -3.07 -8.79
C LEU A 265 -19.36 -2.86 -8.35
N LEU A 266 -19.60 -2.66 -7.05
CA LEU A 266 -20.95 -2.34 -6.52
C LEU A 266 -21.40 -0.96 -6.98
N ASP A 267 -20.53 0.06 -6.92
CA ASP A 267 -20.82 1.40 -7.43
C ASP A 267 -21.22 1.36 -8.91
N ASP A 268 -20.47 0.66 -9.74
CA ASP A 268 -20.80 0.50 -11.15
C ASP A 268 -22.16 -0.19 -11.34
N GLY A 269 -22.48 -1.18 -10.50
CA GLY A 269 -23.79 -1.81 -10.47
C GLY A 269 -24.94 -0.88 -10.05
N TYR A 270 -24.66 0.19 -9.31
CA TYR A 270 -25.65 1.17 -8.84
C TYR A 270 -25.83 2.33 -9.81
N TYR A 271 -24.75 2.81 -10.44
CA TYR A 271 -24.75 4.08 -11.18
C TYR A 271 -24.31 3.95 -12.65
N GLY A 272 -23.74 2.79 -13.05
CA GLY A 272 -23.34 2.52 -14.44
C GLY A 272 -22.37 3.56 -14.98
N GLU A 273 -22.74 4.22 -16.06
CA GLU A 273 -21.92 5.26 -16.72
C GLU A 273 -21.67 6.53 -15.87
N TRP A 274 -22.29 6.62 -14.70
CA TRP A 274 -22.12 7.73 -13.75
C TRP A 274 -21.25 7.35 -12.55
N SER A 275 -20.73 6.13 -12.52
CA SER A 275 -19.87 5.65 -11.44
C SER A 275 -18.54 6.41 -11.42
N ASN A 276 -18.15 6.88 -10.24
CA ASN A 276 -16.93 7.68 -10.06
C ASN A 276 -16.08 7.18 -8.88
N THR A 277 -16.23 5.91 -8.54
CA THR A 277 -15.51 5.27 -7.43
C THR A 277 -14.25 4.58 -7.94
N VAL A 278 -13.16 4.74 -7.20
CA VAL A 278 -11.87 4.08 -7.44
C VAL A 278 -11.33 3.48 -6.15
N ALA A 279 -10.59 2.36 -6.23
CA ALA A 279 -10.02 1.74 -5.04
C ALA A 279 -8.51 1.92 -4.97
N CYS A 280 -8.01 2.34 -3.79
CA CYS A 280 -6.58 2.35 -3.48
C CYS A 280 -6.06 0.98 -2.99
N CYS A 281 -6.95 0.00 -2.83
CA CYS A 281 -6.67 -1.37 -2.43
C CYS A 281 -5.99 -1.50 -1.06
N GLY A 282 -6.34 -0.62 -0.14
CA GLY A 282 -5.90 -0.54 1.25
C GLY A 282 -6.54 0.65 1.94
N SER A 283 -6.17 0.90 3.21
CA SER A 283 -6.74 1.99 4.02
C SER A 283 -5.95 3.31 3.91
N LYS A 284 -5.14 3.47 2.84
CA LYS A 284 -4.32 4.67 2.64
C LYS A 284 -4.19 5.00 1.16
N PHE A 285 -4.49 6.23 0.81
CA PHE A 285 -4.14 6.80 -0.49
C PHE A 285 -2.87 7.66 -0.36
N ASN A 286 -2.28 8.05 -1.49
CA ASN A 286 -1.01 8.77 -1.52
C ASN A 286 -0.97 9.83 -2.63
N LYS A 287 0.14 10.55 -2.73
CA LYS A 287 0.33 11.63 -3.70
C LYS A 287 0.11 11.21 -5.16
N TYR A 288 0.47 9.99 -5.54
CA TYR A 288 0.29 9.51 -6.92
C TYR A 288 -1.19 9.24 -7.24
N HIS A 289 -1.95 8.74 -6.26
CA HIS A 289 -3.41 8.59 -6.38
C HIS A 289 -4.09 9.95 -6.57
N ILE A 290 -3.68 10.95 -5.79
CA ILE A 290 -4.21 12.31 -5.90
C ILE A 290 -3.80 12.95 -7.23
N HIS A 291 -2.55 12.76 -7.69
CA HIS A 291 -2.10 13.20 -9.00
C HIS A 291 -2.95 12.61 -10.15
N LEU A 292 -3.24 11.31 -10.11
CA LEU A 292 -4.13 10.66 -11.10
C LEU A 292 -5.51 11.32 -11.13
N LEU A 293 -6.08 11.65 -9.97
CA LEU A 293 -7.41 12.22 -9.89
C LEU A 293 -7.44 13.72 -10.23
N VAL A 294 -6.54 14.50 -9.65
CA VAL A 294 -6.55 15.96 -9.78
C VAL A 294 -5.93 16.38 -11.12
N ASP A 295 -4.70 15.94 -11.42
CA ASP A 295 -3.97 16.45 -12.58
C ASP A 295 -4.34 15.75 -13.89
N LYS A 296 -4.70 14.44 -13.83
CA LYS A 296 -5.06 13.69 -15.03
C LYS A 296 -6.56 13.69 -15.33
N LEU A 297 -7.41 13.76 -14.30
CA LEU A 297 -8.87 13.68 -14.44
C LEU A 297 -9.62 14.96 -14.05
N ASP A 298 -8.91 16.05 -13.71
CA ASP A 298 -9.48 17.36 -13.35
C ASP A 298 -10.48 17.31 -12.17
N VAL A 299 -10.20 16.46 -11.19
CA VAL A 299 -11.04 16.28 -9.99
C VAL A 299 -10.83 17.43 -9.03
N ASN A 300 -11.91 18.04 -8.54
CA ASN A 300 -11.88 19.09 -7.53
C ASN A 300 -12.62 18.71 -6.22
N GLU A 301 -13.28 17.56 -6.21
CA GLU A 301 -13.92 16.99 -5.02
C GLU A 301 -13.57 15.52 -4.85
N ILE A 302 -13.07 15.13 -3.67
CA ILE A 302 -12.72 13.75 -3.35
C ILE A 302 -13.44 13.34 -2.08
N THR A 303 -14.18 12.21 -2.13
CA THR A 303 -14.83 11.62 -0.96
C THR A 303 -14.13 10.34 -0.56
N ILE A 304 -13.66 10.25 0.68
CA ILE A 304 -13.09 9.03 1.26
C ILE A 304 -14.22 8.17 1.80
N ALA A 305 -14.36 6.96 1.26
CA ALA A 305 -15.42 6.02 1.60
C ALA A 305 -14.81 4.67 2.02
N PHE A 306 -13.92 4.72 3.03
CA PHE A 306 -13.25 3.55 3.58
C PHE A 306 -14.18 2.68 4.43
N ASP A 307 -13.77 1.43 4.66
CA ASP A 307 -14.51 0.47 5.47
C ASP A 307 -14.63 0.99 6.91
N LYS A 308 -15.76 0.72 7.55
CA LYS A 308 -16.03 1.19 8.92
C LYS A 308 -15.19 0.43 9.94
N GLU A 309 -14.26 1.12 10.61
CA GLU A 309 -13.33 0.53 11.57
C GLU A 309 -13.78 0.64 13.04
N TYR A 310 -15.04 1.02 13.30
CA TYR A 310 -15.57 1.23 14.65
C TYR A 310 -16.99 0.66 14.79
N VAL A 311 -17.38 0.34 16.02
CA VAL A 311 -18.74 -0.07 16.37
C VAL A 311 -19.61 1.15 16.69
N LYS A 312 -19.12 2.02 17.59
CA LYS A 312 -19.81 3.24 18.00
C LYS A 312 -19.06 4.47 17.48
N TRP A 313 -19.79 5.38 16.85
CA TRP A 313 -19.23 6.57 16.21
C TRP A 313 -18.59 7.58 17.20
N ASP A 314 -19.00 7.54 18.50
CA ASP A 314 -18.52 8.38 19.60
C ASP A 314 -17.45 7.69 20.48
N SER A 315 -16.93 6.55 20.05
CA SER A 315 -15.87 5.82 20.75
C SER A 315 -14.49 6.42 20.49
N GLU A 316 -13.54 6.14 21.40
CA GLU A 316 -12.13 6.53 21.19
C GLU A 316 -11.56 5.92 19.89
N LYS A 317 -11.89 4.67 19.57
CA LYS A 317 -11.51 4.02 18.31
C LYS A 317 -12.02 4.79 17.10
N ALA A 318 -13.28 5.25 17.15
CA ALA A 318 -13.86 6.06 16.07
C ALA A 318 -13.14 7.41 15.94
N PHE A 319 -12.83 8.07 17.05
CA PHE A 319 -12.09 9.33 17.05
C PHE A 319 -10.69 9.18 16.43
N GLN A 320 -9.94 8.16 16.80
CA GLN A 320 -8.61 7.89 16.24
C GLN A 320 -8.69 7.55 14.75
N TYR A 321 -9.70 6.78 14.33
CA TYR A 321 -9.92 6.45 12.94
C TYR A 321 -10.26 7.69 12.09
N ARG A 322 -11.13 8.55 12.61
CA ARG A 322 -11.45 9.84 11.98
C ARG A 322 -10.20 10.70 11.80
N LYS A 323 -9.40 10.86 12.87
CA LYS A 323 -8.16 11.60 12.85
C LYS A 323 -7.19 11.06 11.78
N LYS A 324 -7.06 9.73 11.67
CA LYS A 324 -6.25 9.08 10.63
C LYS A 324 -6.70 9.45 9.21
N ILE A 325 -8.02 9.52 8.94
CA ILE A 325 -8.54 9.94 7.63
C ILE A 325 -8.24 11.42 7.38
N GLU A 326 -8.48 12.29 8.35
CA GLU A 326 -8.23 13.73 8.23
C GLU A 326 -6.74 14.03 8.01
N GLU A 327 -5.84 13.35 8.72
CA GLU A 327 -4.38 13.46 8.54
C GLU A 327 -3.90 12.99 7.16
N GLN A 328 -4.54 12.00 6.57
CA GLN A 328 -4.22 11.58 5.19
C GLN A 328 -4.60 12.64 4.16
N CYS A 329 -5.65 13.42 4.41
CA CYS A 329 -6.09 14.48 3.50
C CYS A 329 -5.26 15.76 3.64
N GLU A 330 -4.62 15.98 4.82
CA GLU A 330 -3.93 17.22 5.16
C GLU A 330 -2.90 17.69 4.11
N PRO A 331 -2.00 16.82 3.60
CA PRO A 331 -1.01 17.24 2.61
C PRO A 331 -1.60 17.70 1.28
N PHE A 332 -2.85 17.39 1.01
CA PHE A 332 -3.52 17.64 -0.28
C PHE A 332 -4.59 18.73 -0.22
N LYS A 333 -4.76 19.36 0.95
CA LYS A 333 -5.64 20.53 1.11
C LYS A 333 -5.20 21.64 0.15
N GLY A 334 -6.16 22.20 -0.57
CA GLY A 334 -5.89 23.20 -1.60
C GLY A 334 -5.78 22.65 -3.03
N LEU A 335 -5.58 21.33 -3.20
CA LEU A 335 -5.64 20.67 -4.51
C LEU A 335 -7.07 20.27 -4.88
N ALA A 336 -7.83 19.76 -3.88
CA ALA A 336 -9.23 19.40 -4.02
C ALA A 336 -9.96 19.63 -2.69
N THR A 337 -11.29 19.64 -2.73
CA THR A 337 -12.11 19.60 -1.53
C THR A 337 -12.30 18.16 -1.09
N PHE A 338 -11.91 17.83 0.14
CA PHE A 338 -12.02 16.50 0.70
C PHE A 338 -13.23 16.35 1.59
N TYR A 339 -13.90 15.19 1.46
CA TYR A 339 -14.96 14.71 2.34
C TYR A 339 -14.65 13.28 2.79
N TYR A 340 -15.25 12.83 3.87
CA TYR A 340 -15.28 11.42 4.24
C TYR A 340 -16.68 10.99 4.67
N ILE A 341 -16.99 9.72 4.43
CA ILE A 341 -18.23 9.11 4.91
C ILE A 341 -18.05 8.74 6.38
N TRP A 342 -19.06 9.11 7.18
CA TRP A 342 -19.07 8.85 8.61
C TRP A 342 -20.45 8.35 9.05
N ASP A 343 -20.52 7.09 9.51
CA ASP A 343 -21.79 6.46 9.88
C ASP A 343 -22.14 6.77 11.34
N ILE A 344 -22.91 7.83 11.54
CA ILE A 344 -23.44 8.24 12.84
C ILE A 344 -24.68 7.41 13.20
N ASP A 345 -25.47 7.04 12.21
CA ASP A 345 -26.78 6.39 12.39
C ASP A 345 -26.66 4.87 12.60
N GLY A 346 -25.46 4.30 12.51
CA GLY A 346 -25.21 2.85 12.68
C GLY A 346 -25.79 2.00 11.54
N LEU A 347 -25.79 2.53 10.31
CA LEU A 347 -26.29 1.83 9.12
C LEU A 347 -25.36 0.71 8.66
N LEU A 348 -24.09 0.77 9.02
CA LEU A 348 -23.05 -0.20 8.68
C LEU A 348 -22.64 -0.99 9.93
N ASN A 349 -22.25 -2.26 9.74
CA ASN A 349 -21.48 -2.98 10.74
C ASN A 349 -20.00 -2.58 10.70
N GLU A 350 -19.25 -2.94 11.73
CA GLU A 350 -17.78 -2.87 11.69
C GLU A 350 -17.24 -3.71 10.53
N LYS A 351 -16.28 -3.18 9.77
CA LYS A 351 -15.69 -3.75 8.54
C LYS A 351 -16.59 -3.77 7.31
N ASP A 352 -17.81 -3.22 7.37
CA ASP A 352 -18.59 -2.99 6.16
C ASP A 352 -18.01 -1.79 5.38
N SER A 353 -17.90 -1.94 4.08
CA SER A 353 -17.76 -0.81 3.16
C SER A 353 -19.09 -0.02 3.09
N PRO A 354 -19.07 1.28 2.84
CA PRO A 354 -20.28 2.07 2.60
C PRO A 354 -21.21 1.51 1.51
N PHE A 355 -20.67 0.71 0.59
CA PHE A 355 -21.42 0.08 -0.51
C PHE A 355 -22.05 -1.28 -0.15
N ASP A 356 -21.63 -1.93 0.97
CA ASP A 356 -22.05 -3.30 1.30
C ASP A 356 -23.53 -3.43 1.69
N ARG A 357 -24.18 -2.33 2.06
CA ARG A 357 -25.59 -2.32 2.50
C ARG A 357 -26.57 -1.81 1.45
N GLY A 358 -26.14 -1.77 0.19
CA GLY A 358 -26.96 -1.39 -0.94
C GLY A 358 -26.98 0.10 -1.21
N LYS A 359 -27.53 0.43 -2.39
CA LYS A 359 -27.53 1.79 -2.96
C LYS A 359 -28.17 2.82 -2.04
N GLU A 360 -29.34 2.52 -1.47
CA GLU A 360 -30.07 3.48 -0.62
C GLU A 360 -29.30 3.85 0.65
N THR A 361 -28.60 2.86 1.25
CA THR A 361 -27.76 3.09 2.43
C THR A 361 -26.57 3.96 2.06
N PHE A 362 -25.90 3.64 0.95
CA PHE A 362 -24.81 4.47 0.45
C PHE A 362 -25.24 5.92 0.20
N GLU A 363 -26.38 6.14 -0.45
CA GLU A 363 -26.88 7.49 -0.73
C GLU A 363 -27.18 8.30 0.54
N LYS A 364 -27.69 7.66 1.59
CA LYS A 364 -27.87 8.31 2.91
C LYS A 364 -26.53 8.75 3.50
N LEU A 365 -25.57 7.83 3.54
CA LEU A 365 -24.22 8.11 4.05
C LEU A 365 -23.50 9.19 3.23
N TYR A 366 -23.62 9.15 1.91
CA TYR A 366 -23.01 10.13 1.02
C TYR A 366 -23.57 11.54 1.21
N LYS A 367 -24.87 11.68 1.44
CA LYS A 367 -25.53 12.98 1.72
C LYS A 367 -25.05 13.63 3.01
N THR A 368 -24.70 12.81 4.00
CA THR A 368 -24.25 13.28 5.33
C THR A 368 -22.73 13.26 5.50
N ARG A 369 -21.97 13.08 4.39
CA ARG A 369 -20.50 13.07 4.43
C ARG A 369 -19.96 14.36 5.04
N ILE A 370 -18.86 14.25 5.75
CA ILE A 370 -18.24 15.33 6.50
C ILE A 370 -17.10 15.93 5.68
N ARG A 371 -17.08 17.27 5.57
CA ARG A 371 -15.96 17.97 4.94
C ARG A 371 -14.75 17.98 5.85
N VAL A 372 -13.58 17.65 5.31
CA VAL A 372 -12.29 17.81 5.99
C VAL A 372 -11.98 19.30 6.10
N ARG A 373 -11.69 19.77 7.32
CA ARG A 373 -11.44 21.19 7.63
C ARG A 373 -9.97 21.52 7.64
#